data_d757905b7db3709b2d51549a4239b715
#
_entry.id   d757905b7db3709b2d51549a4239b715
#
_cell.length_a   1.000
_cell.length_b   1.000
_cell.length_c   1.000
_cell.angle_alpha   90.00
_cell.angle_beta   90.00
_cell.angle_gamma   90.00
#
_symmetry.space_group_name_H-M   'P 1'
#
loop_
_entity.id
_entity.type
_entity.pdbx_description
1 polymer ?
#
loop_
_entity_poly.entity_id
_entity_poly.type
_entity_poly.pdbx_seq_one_letter_code
_entity_poly.pdbx_strand_id
1 'polypeptide(L)'
;QNKVVSHLTPPAVILTANDDGAVPPVTNGIAYYSAMRRAGNHCSLFVYPSGGHGFGFRSTYRYHDQMLCDLTNWLQSLPQHPRGAKRVACIGNSITHGSGIDMQESKGYPAQLQNMLGKNYVVKNFGVGARCMMSTSDHPYMKEQAWRDAKAFLPDIVLIKLGTNDSKDY
;
A
#
# COMPACT_ATOMS: atom_id res chain seq x y z
N GLN A 1 3.50 13.56 -14.39
CA GLN A 1 4.93 13.92 -14.33
C GLN A 1 5.68 12.85 -13.55
N ASN A 2 6.10 11.77 -14.22
CA ASN A 2 6.70 10.59 -13.57
C ASN A 2 8.22 10.71 -13.45
N LYS A 3 8.73 11.80 -12.93
CA LYS A 3 10.17 11.98 -12.69
C LYS A 3 10.72 11.20 -11.49
N VAL A 4 9.87 10.42 -10.80
CA VAL A 4 10.22 9.76 -9.53
C VAL A 4 10.55 8.27 -9.70
N VAL A 5 10.17 7.65 -10.82
CA VAL A 5 10.45 6.23 -11.06
C VAL A 5 11.77 6.06 -11.81
N SER A 6 12.70 5.33 -11.21
CA SER A 6 14.01 4.96 -11.79
C SER A 6 14.21 3.44 -11.72
N HIS A 7 15.29 2.94 -12.31
CA HIS A 7 15.68 1.52 -12.21
C HIS A 7 15.99 1.08 -10.76
N LEU A 8 16.17 2.02 -9.84
CA LEU A 8 16.38 1.77 -8.40
C LEU A 8 15.07 1.75 -7.60
N THR A 9 13.92 2.01 -8.24
CA THR A 9 12.63 1.98 -7.55
C THR A 9 12.30 0.53 -7.17
N PRO A 10 11.98 0.27 -5.89
CA PRO A 10 11.65 -1.08 -5.42
C PRO A 10 10.47 -1.71 -6.17
N PRO A 11 10.33 -3.05 -6.11
CA PRO A 11 9.14 -3.72 -6.60
C PRO A 11 7.87 -3.11 -6.02
N ALA A 12 6.83 -2.98 -6.84
CA ALA A 12 5.57 -2.38 -6.44
C ALA A 12 4.36 -3.20 -6.88
N VAL A 13 3.32 -3.21 -6.05
CA VAL A 13 1.99 -3.68 -6.42
C VAL A 13 1.00 -2.54 -6.28
N ILE A 14 0.12 -2.40 -7.26
CA ILE A 14 -0.89 -1.34 -7.32
C ILE A 14 -2.27 -2.02 -7.30
N LEU A 15 -3.09 -1.61 -6.36
CA LEU A 15 -4.47 -2.07 -6.18
C LEU A 15 -5.38 -0.87 -6.39
N THR A 16 -6.27 -0.92 -7.38
CA THR A 16 -7.16 0.20 -7.71
C THR A 16 -8.55 -0.30 -8.09
N ALA A 17 -9.56 0.55 -7.90
CA ALA A 17 -10.93 0.27 -8.35
C ALA A 17 -11.21 1.01 -9.67
N ASN A 18 -11.86 0.33 -10.60
CA ASN A 18 -12.17 0.87 -11.94
C ASN A 18 -13.12 2.09 -11.88
N ASP A 19 -13.97 2.13 -10.86
CA ASP A 19 -14.96 3.17 -10.63
C ASP A 19 -14.52 4.28 -9.65
N ASP A 20 -13.21 4.36 -9.33
CA ASP A 20 -12.69 5.45 -8.49
C ASP A 20 -12.65 6.77 -9.28
N GLY A 21 -13.68 7.59 -9.08
CA GLY A 21 -13.80 8.90 -9.73
C GLY A 21 -12.88 9.98 -9.15
N ALA A 22 -12.42 9.82 -7.90
CA ALA A 22 -11.52 10.79 -7.26
C ALA A 22 -10.05 10.55 -7.60
N VAL A 23 -9.67 9.27 -7.76
CA VAL A 23 -8.31 8.86 -8.17
C VAL A 23 -8.44 7.88 -9.36
N PRO A 24 -8.75 8.38 -10.56
CA PRO A 24 -9.03 7.53 -11.71
C PRO A 24 -7.83 6.61 -12.03
N PRO A 25 -8.06 5.32 -12.28
CA PRO A 25 -6.99 4.34 -12.53
C PRO A 25 -6.04 4.72 -13.66
N VAL A 26 -6.57 5.29 -14.75
CA VAL A 26 -5.80 5.64 -15.96
C VAL A 26 -4.71 6.65 -15.69
N THR A 27 -5.05 7.72 -14.97
CA THR A 27 -4.14 8.83 -14.69
C THR A 27 -3.25 8.58 -13.47
N ASN A 28 -3.54 7.57 -12.67
CA ASN A 28 -2.83 7.23 -11.44
C ASN A 28 -2.21 5.82 -11.49
N GLY A 29 -2.95 4.78 -11.15
CA GLY A 29 -2.42 3.42 -11.02
C GLY A 29 -1.78 2.88 -12.32
N ILE A 30 -2.49 3.03 -13.45
CA ILE A 30 -2.00 2.59 -14.77
C ILE A 30 -0.79 3.43 -15.22
N ALA A 31 -0.83 4.74 -14.99
CA ALA A 31 0.29 5.62 -15.33
C ALA A 31 1.55 5.27 -14.52
N TYR A 32 1.39 5.00 -13.22
CA TYR A 32 2.51 4.57 -12.37
C TYR A 32 3.04 3.19 -12.77
N TYR A 33 2.16 2.22 -12.99
CA TYR A 33 2.53 0.89 -13.50
C TYR A 33 3.36 1.01 -14.79
N SER A 34 2.88 1.83 -15.74
CA SER A 34 3.57 2.05 -17.02
C SER A 34 4.97 2.64 -16.82
N ALA A 35 5.13 3.58 -15.88
CA ALA A 35 6.42 4.17 -15.55
C ALA A 35 7.38 3.13 -14.94
N MET A 36 6.89 2.31 -14.01
CA MET A 36 7.64 1.21 -13.40
C MET A 36 8.14 0.21 -14.45
N ARG A 37 7.25 -0.20 -15.37
CA ARG A 37 7.59 -1.15 -16.44
C ARG A 37 8.62 -0.59 -17.43
N ARG A 38 8.50 0.71 -17.79
CA ARG A 38 9.49 1.39 -18.66
C ARG A 38 10.86 1.48 -17.98
N ALA A 39 10.90 1.62 -16.66
CA ALA A 39 12.15 1.65 -15.89
C ALA A 39 12.75 0.26 -15.63
N GLY A 40 12.11 -0.82 -16.13
CA GLY A 40 12.57 -2.19 -15.93
C GLY A 40 12.24 -2.78 -14.56
N ASN A 41 11.46 -2.10 -13.74
CA ASN A 41 11.13 -2.54 -12.39
C ASN A 41 10.05 -3.63 -12.37
N HIS A 42 10.11 -4.49 -11.35
CA HIS A 42 9.07 -5.47 -11.06
C HIS A 42 7.84 -4.74 -10.50
N CYS A 43 6.71 -4.85 -11.21
CA CYS A 43 5.48 -4.18 -10.83
C CYS A 43 4.26 -4.97 -11.29
N SER A 44 3.24 -5.07 -10.44
CA SER A 44 1.95 -5.65 -10.77
C SER A 44 0.83 -4.63 -10.54
N LEU A 45 -0.23 -4.75 -11.34
CA LEU A 45 -1.42 -3.89 -11.26
C LEU A 45 -2.67 -4.75 -11.22
N PHE A 46 -3.49 -4.58 -10.22
CA PHE A 46 -4.81 -5.18 -10.09
C PHE A 46 -5.88 -4.09 -10.12
N VAL A 47 -6.78 -4.18 -11.09
CA VAL A 47 -7.90 -3.24 -11.25
C VAL A 47 -9.18 -3.99 -10.94
N TYR A 48 -9.81 -3.68 -9.81
CA TYR A 48 -11.06 -4.31 -9.41
C TYR A 48 -12.25 -3.60 -10.07
N PRO A 49 -13.31 -4.34 -10.45
CA PRO A 49 -14.42 -3.79 -11.21
C PRO A 49 -15.15 -2.64 -10.51
N SER A 50 -15.23 -2.67 -9.19
CA SER A 50 -15.89 -1.63 -8.39
C SER A 50 -15.25 -1.51 -7.00
N GLY A 51 -15.56 -0.43 -6.30
CA GLY A 51 -15.07 -0.12 -4.94
C GLY A 51 -15.11 1.36 -4.65
N GLY A 52 -15.16 2.18 -5.68
CA GLY A 52 -15.12 3.63 -5.57
C GLY A 52 -13.85 4.13 -4.89
N HIS A 53 -13.90 5.38 -4.45
CA HIS A 53 -12.78 5.98 -3.73
C HIS A 53 -12.69 5.45 -2.29
N GLY A 54 -11.46 5.09 -1.86
CA GLY A 54 -11.22 4.65 -0.49
C GLY A 54 -11.75 3.27 -0.14
N PHE A 55 -12.02 2.38 -1.14
CA PHE A 55 -12.47 1.01 -0.89
C PHE A 55 -11.56 0.26 0.08
N GLY A 56 -10.25 0.47 -0.05
CA GLY A 56 -9.23 0.00 0.87
C GLY A 56 -9.36 -1.48 1.22
N PHE A 57 -8.93 -1.83 2.43
CA PHE A 57 -8.99 -3.19 2.97
C PHE A 57 -10.21 -3.38 3.92
N ARG A 58 -11.35 -2.78 3.58
CA ARG A 58 -12.59 -2.95 4.36
C ARG A 58 -13.09 -4.38 4.21
N SER A 59 -13.40 -5.06 5.32
CA SER A 59 -13.94 -6.42 5.29
C SER A 59 -15.29 -6.52 4.58
N THR A 60 -16.02 -5.42 4.48
CA THR A 60 -17.29 -5.32 3.74
C THR A 60 -17.10 -5.07 2.24
N TYR A 61 -15.86 -4.85 1.78
CA TYR A 61 -15.59 -4.66 0.37
C TYR A 61 -15.79 -5.97 -0.40
N ARG A 62 -16.57 -5.92 -1.48
CA ARG A 62 -16.96 -7.10 -2.25
C ARG A 62 -15.77 -7.97 -2.71
N TYR A 63 -14.65 -7.36 -3.05
CA TYR A 63 -13.44 -8.04 -3.53
C TYR A 63 -12.34 -8.13 -2.47
N HIS A 64 -12.71 -8.00 -1.19
CA HIS A 64 -11.74 -8.01 -0.08
C HIS A 64 -10.84 -9.25 -0.10
N ASP A 65 -11.45 -10.43 -0.12
CA ASP A 65 -10.69 -11.69 -0.05
C ASP A 65 -9.87 -11.92 -1.31
N GLN A 66 -10.43 -11.59 -2.47
CA GLN A 66 -9.70 -11.62 -3.74
C GLN A 66 -8.47 -10.70 -3.69
N MET A 67 -8.64 -9.49 -3.22
CA MET A 67 -7.56 -8.50 -3.10
C MET A 67 -6.47 -8.98 -2.15
N LEU A 68 -6.83 -9.57 -1.02
CA LEU A 68 -5.85 -10.14 -0.07
C LEU A 68 -5.11 -11.33 -0.69
N CYS A 69 -5.81 -12.18 -1.44
CA CYS A 69 -5.23 -13.29 -2.16
C CYS A 69 -4.22 -12.81 -3.22
N ASP A 70 -4.61 -11.87 -4.07
CA ASP A 70 -3.76 -11.28 -5.10
C ASP A 70 -2.48 -10.66 -4.51
N LEU A 71 -2.64 -9.89 -3.42
CA LEU A 71 -1.53 -9.28 -2.72
C LEU A 71 -0.59 -10.32 -2.10
N THR A 72 -1.15 -11.35 -1.47
CA THR A 72 -0.37 -12.43 -0.85
C THR A 72 0.42 -13.21 -1.90
N ASN A 73 -0.22 -13.59 -3.00
CA ASN A 73 0.42 -14.30 -4.10
C ASN A 73 1.55 -13.46 -4.72
N TRP A 74 1.31 -12.15 -4.91
CA TRP A 74 2.35 -11.26 -5.41
C TRP A 74 3.56 -11.18 -4.47
N LEU A 75 3.33 -11.01 -3.15
CA LEU A 75 4.41 -10.97 -2.16
C LEU A 75 5.22 -12.26 -2.13
N GLN A 76 4.55 -13.41 -2.24
CA GLN A 76 5.20 -14.71 -2.28
C GLN A 76 6.01 -14.94 -3.57
N SER A 77 5.62 -14.30 -4.68
CA SER A 77 6.33 -14.39 -5.96
C SER A 77 7.65 -13.61 -6.00
N LEU A 78 7.85 -12.68 -5.05
CA LEU A 78 9.10 -11.92 -4.99
C LEU A 78 10.29 -12.81 -4.62
N PRO A 79 11.51 -12.52 -5.15
CA PRO A 79 12.71 -13.27 -4.82
C PRO A 79 12.89 -13.41 -3.30
N GLN A 80 13.09 -14.64 -2.83
CA GLN A 80 13.33 -14.89 -1.41
C GLN A 80 14.78 -14.50 -1.08
N HIS A 81 14.98 -13.63 -0.10
CA HIS A 81 16.33 -13.37 0.40
C HIS A 81 16.76 -14.50 1.34
N PRO A 82 18.00 -14.99 1.24
CA PRO A 82 18.47 -16.14 2.04
C PRO A 82 18.69 -15.83 3.53
N ARG A 83 18.43 -14.62 3.99
CA ARG A 83 18.71 -14.18 5.37
C ARG A 83 17.43 -13.73 6.08
N GLY A 84 16.80 -14.68 6.78
CA GLY A 84 15.69 -14.37 7.71
C GLY A 84 14.35 -14.06 7.05
N ALA A 85 13.36 -13.70 7.87
CA ALA A 85 12.04 -13.31 7.39
C ALA A 85 12.08 -11.96 6.65
N LYS A 86 11.36 -11.85 5.53
CA LYS A 86 11.20 -10.59 4.80
C LYS A 86 10.40 -9.58 5.62
N ARG A 87 10.88 -8.37 5.70
CA ARG A 87 10.24 -7.27 6.43
C ARG A 87 9.32 -6.49 5.50
N VAL A 88 8.05 -6.42 5.86
CA VAL A 88 7.01 -5.70 5.12
C VAL A 88 6.55 -4.49 5.93
N ALA A 89 6.78 -3.29 5.45
CA ALA A 89 6.26 -2.07 6.06
C ALA A 89 4.95 -1.67 5.39
N CYS A 90 3.86 -1.63 6.15
CA CYS A 90 2.58 -1.10 5.71
C CYS A 90 2.50 0.40 6.09
N ILE A 91 2.73 1.26 5.12
CA ILE A 91 2.69 2.72 5.24
C ILE A 91 1.32 3.22 4.77
N GLY A 92 0.69 4.12 5.52
CA GLY A 92 -0.60 4.63 5.07
C GLY A 92 -1.28 5.59 6.04
N ASN A 93 -2.51 5.91 5.69
CA ASN A 93 -3.41 6.77 6.46
C ASN A 93 -4.27 5.96 7.46
N SER A 94 -5.47 6.45 7.78
CA SER A 94 -6.42 5.81 8.69
C SER A 94 -6.80 4.38 8.30
N ILE A 95 -6.81 4.06 7.01
CA ILE A 95 -7.12 2.71 6.51
C ILE A 95 -6.01 1.74 6.92
N THR A 96 -4.76 2.11 6.76
CA THR A 96 -3.61 1.29 7.19
C THR A 96 -3.51 1.23 8.72
N HIS A 97 -3.76 2.36 9.39
CA HIS A 97 -3.83 2.41 10.85
C HIS A 97 -4.88 1.45 11.40
N GLY A 98 -6.01 1.28 10.70
CA GLY A 98 -7.15 0.45 11.14
C GLY A 98 -8.17 1.27 11.94
N SER A 99 -8.29 2.58 11.68
CA SER A 99 -9.26 3.44 12.38
C SER A 99 -10.69 2.94 12.15
N GLY A 100 -11.45 2.80 13.23
CA GLY A 100 -12.83 2.28 13.21
C GLY A 100 -12.95 0.77 13.15
N ILE A 101 -11.85 0.03 13.26
CA ILE A 101 -11.84 -1.43 13.37
C ILE A 101 -11.63 -1.80 14.84
N ASP A 102 -12.56 -2.57 15.43
CA ASP A 102 -12.37 -3.17 16.73
C ASP A 102 -11.15 -4.10 16.71
N MET A 103 -10.31 -4.00 17.74
CA MET A 103 -9.08 -4.79 17.83
C MET A 103 -8.19 -4.60 16.57
N GLN A 104 -7.94 -3.36 16.16
CA GLN A 104 -7.17 -3.01 14.96
C GLN A 104 -5.82 -3.74 14.86
N GLU A 105 -5.17 -4.02 15.99
CA GLU A 105 -3.89 -4.72 16.06
C GLU A 105 -3.96 -6.18 15.56
N SER A 106 -5.14 -6.79 15.62
CA SER A 106 -5.35 -8.17 15.16
C SER A 106 -6.24 -8.29 13.93
N LYS A 107 -7.16 -7.33 13.73
CA LYS A 107 -8.12 -7.34 12.62
C LYS A 107 -7.81 -6.33 11.50
N GLY A 108 -6.89 -5.39 11.72
CA GLY A 108 -6.40 -4.52 10.66
C GLY A 108 -5.70 -5.31 9.55
N TYR A 109 -5.74 -4.82 8.30
CA TYR A 109 -5.16 -5.57 7.18
C TYR A 109 -3.68 -5.93 7.36
N PRO A 110 -2.82 -5.13 8.01
CA PRO A 110 -1.42 -5.55 8.23
C PRO A 110 -1.30 -6.82 9.07
N ALA A 111 -2.16 -6.96 10.09
CA ALA A 111 -2.19 -8.16 10.94
C ALA A 111 -2.73 -9.38 10.17
N GLN A 112 -3.79 -9.19 9.39
CA GLN A 112 -4.32 -10.24 8.53
C GLN A 112 -3.26 -10.69 7.50
N LEU A 113 -2.56 -9.74 6.89
CA LEU A 113 -1.46 -10.03 5.97
C LEU A 113 -0.33 -10.81 6.65
N GLN A 114 0.04 -10.46 7.89
CA GLN A 114 1.01 -11.23 8.68
C GLN A 114 0.56 -12.68 8.85
N ASN A 115 -0.71 -12.89 9.21
CA ASN A 115 -1.26 -14.23 9.40
C ASN A 115 -1.24 -15.06 8.10
N MET A 116 -1.55 -14.44 6.96
CA MET A 116 -1.56 -15.11 5.66
C MET A 116 -0.15 -15.45 5.17
N LEU A 117 0.81 -14.55 5.37
CA LEU A 117 2.20 -14.73 4.92
C LEU A 117 3.01 -15.67 5.82
N GLY A 118 2.61 -15.82 7.07
CA GLY A 118 3.27 -16.71 8.04
C GLY A 118 4.69 -16.25 8.44
N LYS A 119 5.48 -17.18 8.97
CA LYS A 119 6.77 -16.91 9.63
C LYS A 119 7.89 -16.41 8.71
N ASN A 120 7.74 -16.56 7.40
CA ASN A 120 8.74 -16.11 6.43
C ASN A 120 8.66 -14.59 6.19
N TYR A 121 7.72 -13.91 6.82
CA TYR A 121 7.55 -12.47 6.72
C TYR A 121 7.34 -11.85 8.11
N VAL A 122 7.77 -10.62 8.25
CA VAL A 122 7.47 -9.76 9.41
C VAL A 122 6.77 -8.52 8.89
N VAL A 123 5.46 -8.43 9.11
CA VAL A 123 4.63 -7.31 8.67
C VAL A 123 4.47 -6.33 9.82
N LYS A 124 4.77 -5.04 9.59
CA LYS A 124 4.54 -3.98 10.56
C LYS A 124 3.62 -2.89 10.02
N ASN A 125 2.74 -2.44 10.88
CA ASN A 125 1.82 -1.34 10.62
C ASN A 125 2.48 -0.01 11.00
N PHE A 126 2.61 0.89 10.02
CA PHE A 126 3.08 2.27 10.17
C PHE A 126 2.01 3.27 9.72
N GLY A 127 0.74 2.88 9.75
CA GLY A 127 -0.38 3.75 9.41
C GLY A 127 -0.58 4.88 10.42
N VAL A 128 -0.91 6.08 9.93
CA VAL A 128 -1.24 7.25 10.76
C VAL A 128 -2.50 7.90 10.19
N GLY A 129 -3.52 8.09 11.03
CA GLY A 129 -4.80 8.66 10.61
C GLY A 129 -4.66 10.06 9.99
N ALA A 130 -5.52 10.37 9.02
CA ALA A 130 -5.62 11.67 8.35
C ALA A 130 -4.37 12.15 7.60
N ARG A 131 -3.40 11.28 7.29
CA ARG A 131 -2.16 11.67 6.61
C ARG A 131 -2.29 11.61 5.10
N CYS A 132 -1.60 12.56 4.45
CA CYS A 132 -1.55 12.77 3.01
C CYS A 132 -0.22 12.26 2.43
N MET A 133 -0.22 11.93 1.15
CA MET A 133 0.99 11.59 0.41
C MET A 133 1.76 12.85 -0.01
N MET A 134 1.05 13.94 -0.32
CA MET A 134 1.64 15.21 -0.74
C MET A 134 2.44 15.85 0.38
N SER A 135 3.67 16.25 0.08
CA SER A 135 4.58 16.93 1.04
C SER A 135 4.14 18.33 1.42
N THR A 136 3.29 18.94 0.59
CA THR A 136 2.77 20.32 0.74
C THR A 136 1.41 20.37 1.40
N SER A 137 0.80 19.20 1.73
CA SER A 137 -0.48 19.15 2.44
C SER A 137 -0.35 19.57 3.90
N ASP A 138 -1.48 19.76 4.59
CA ASP A 138 -1.52 20.10 6.02
C ASP A 138 -0.91 19.02 6.90
N HIS A 139 -1.06 17.75 6.50
CA HIS A 139 -0.65 16.59 7.26
C HIS A 139 0.19 15.60 6.44
N PRO A 140 1.38 15.99 5.97
CA PRO A 140 2.22 15.12 5.15
C PRO A 140 2.72 13.91 5.96
N TYR A 141 2.50 12.69 5.45
CA TYR A 141 2.96 11.47 6.11
C TYR A 141 4.48 11.45 6.36
N MET A 142 5.26 12.02 5.44
CA MET A 142 6.72 12.03 5.55
C MET A 142 7.27 12.84 6.76
N LYS A 143 6.44 13.67 7.40
CA LYS A 143 6.81 14.40 8.63
C LYS A 143 6.55 13.60 9.90
N GLU A 144 5.84 12.48 9.82
CA GLU A 144 5.47 11.66 10.96
C GLU A 144 6.63 10.81 11.50
N GLN A 145 6.53 10.48 12.81
CA GLN A 145 7.46 9.53 13.42
C GLN A 145 7.36 8.16 12.75
N ALA A 146 6.15 7.71 12.41
CA ALA A 146 5.90 6.46 11.70
C ALA A 146 6.70 6.33 10.39
N TRP A 147 6.95 7.43 9.66
CA TRP A 147 7.83 7.43 8.49
C TRP A 147 9.29 7.15 8.85
N ARG A 148 9.78 7.74 9.95
CA ARG A 148 11.14 7.49 10.45
C ARG A 148 11.29 6.06 10.93
N ASP A 149 10.28 5.55 11.65
CA ASP A 149 10.24 4.18 12.17
C ASP A 149 10.16 3.15 11.04
N ALA A 150 9.37 3.42 10.01
CA ALA A 150 9.30 2.57 8.82
C ALA A 150 10.65 2.47 8.10
N LYS A 151 11.38 3.57 7.98
CA LYS A 151 12.75 3.56 7.42
C LYS A 151 13.74 2.81 8.33
N ALA A 152 13.67 3.03 9.65
CA ALA A 152 14.51 2.35 10.63
C ALA A 152 14.24 0.84 10.70
N PHE A 153 13.03 0.42 10.35
CA PHE A 153 12.68 -0.99 10.22
C PHE A 153 13.43 -1.68 9.07
N LEU A 154 14.01 -0.92 8.13
CA LEU A 154 14.74 -1.41 6.96
C LEU A 154 13.91 -2.46 6.19
N PRO A 155 12.73 -2.11 5.69
CA PRO A 155 11.84 -3.07 5.04
C PRO A 155 12.41 -3.56 3.71
N ASP A 156 12.19 -4.83 3.42
CA ASP A 156 12.44 -5.41 2.10
C ASP A 156 11.31 -5.06 1.12
N ILE A 157 10.10 -4.82 1.67
CA ILE A 157 8.88 -4.52 0.92
C ILE A 157 8.13 -3.38 1.62
N VAL A 158 7.63 -2.44 0.85
CA VAL A 158 6.79 -1.35 1.36
C VAL A 158 5.45 -1.36 0.63
N LEU A 159 4.36 -1.44 1.40
CA LEU A 159 2.99 -1.26 0.93
C LEU A 159 2.55 0.15 1.29
N ILE A 160 2.20 0.94 0.29
CA ILE A 160 1.79 2.35 0.50
C ILE A 160 0.31 2.49 0.20
N LYS A 161 -0.48 2.88 1.21
CA LYS A 161 -1.90 3.24 1.09
C LYS A 161 -2.10 4.69 1.57
N LEU A 162 -1.68 5.62 0.74
CA LEU A 162 -1.86 7.07 0.87
C LEU A 162 -2.62 7.61 -0.36
N GLY A 163 -2.88 8.89 -0.40
CA GLY A 163 -3.57 9.55 -1.49
C GLY A 163 -5.05 9.85 -1.21
N THR A 164 -5.71 9.05 -0.38
CA THR A 164 -7.15 9.23 -0.06
C THR A 164 -7.46 10.61 0.54
N ASN A 165 -6.54 11.17 1.33
CA ASN A 165 -6.73 12.48 1.96
C ASN A 165 -6.21 13.64 1.10
N ASP A 166 -5.45 13.35 0.06
CA ASP A 166 -4.86 14.35 -0.83
C ASP A 166 -5.90 14.94 -1.82
N SER A 167 -7.07 14.32 -1.93
CA SER A 167 -8.19 14.79 -2.76
C SER A 167 -9.16 15.73 -2.03
N LYS A 168 -8.86 16.11 -0.78
CA LYS A 168 -9.65 17.11 -0.07
C LYS A 168 -9.30 18.49 -0.60
N ASP A 169 -10.34 19.25 -0.94
CA ASP A 169 -10.20 20.69 -1.17
C ASP A 169 -9.95 21.36 0.20
N TYR A 170 -8.78 21.95 0.36
CA TYR A 170 -8.39 22.73 1.54
C TYR A 170 -8.50 24.22 1.24
#